data_7fb6544c42c4099694cad7ecb2ca8af9
#
_entry.id   7fb6544c42c4099694cad7ecb2ca8af9
#
_cell.length_a   1.000
_cell.length_b   1.000
_cell.length_c   1.000
_cell.angle_alpha   90.00
_cell.angle_beta   90.00
_cell.angle_gamma   90.00
#
_symmetry.space_group_name_H-M   'P 1'
#
loop_
_entity.id
_entity.type
_entity.pdbx_description
1 polymer ?
#
loop_
_entity_poly.entity_id
_entity_poly.type
_entity_poly.pdbx_seq_one_letter_code
_entity_poly.pdbx_strand_id
1 'polypeptide(L)'
;MHDLYDDFAKVYDECGVDDYSLSFGKGMLKYLDLIHPDESFKKNLDICCGTGTLCGFFKDNGIKTKGVDISNEMIKVAQSKYPDIEFVTCDVSKYSDDETYDFITCSDDALQHITNIDDTKKTIKNVNKLLRPNGLFILDLNNFNLISFEKRNKSLDETRRLVYQLHRENELVCYNVKYYENDELLWENNVFELDISVDELTQMLNDEGFILESCSQHFFFEKQIKKWKLVYKKTDD
;
A
#
# COMPACT_ATOMS: atom_id res chain seq x y z
N MET A 1 21.19 -6.58 5.81
CA MET A 1 19.94 -7.22 6.26
C MET A 1 19.20 -7.51 4.97
N HIS A 2 18.96 -8.77 4.62
CA HIS A 2 18.17 -9.12 3.43
C HIS A 2 16.73 -8.65 3.74
N ASP A 3 16.20 -7.75 2.94
CA ASP A 3 14.83 -7.29 3.11
C ASP A 3 13.89 -8.42 2.68
N LEU A 4 12.84 -8.70 3.44
CA LEU A 4 11.83 -9.69 3.09
C LEU A 4 11.30 -9.51 1.67
N TYR A 5 11.07 -8.26 1.29
CA TYR A 5 10.54 -7.93 -0.03
C TYR A 5 11.52 -8.20 -1.18
N ASP A 6 12.82 -8.40 -0.90
CA ASP A 6 13.81 -8.73 -1.92
C ASP A 6 13.56 -10.13 -2.53
N ASP A 7 13.24 -11.13 -1.70
CA ASP A 7 12.90 -12.47 -2.18
C ASP A 7 11.45 -12.54 -2.69
N PHE A 8 10.55 -11.83 -2.01
CA PHE A 8 9.13 -11.83 -2.34
C PHE A 8 8.83 -11.10 -3.65
N ALA A 9 9.61 -10.08 -4.03
CA ALA A 9 9.42 -9.31 -5.27
C ALA A 9 9.29 -10.18 -6.52
N LYS A 10 9.98 -11.34 -6.55
CA LYS A 10 9.99 -12.25 -7.70
C LYS A 10 8.67 -12.98 -7.92
N VAL A 11 7.88 -13.17 -6.86
CA VAL A 11 6.62 -13.92 -6.89
C VAL A 11 5.42 -13.04 -6.47
N TYR A 12 5.66 -11.77 -6.17
CA TYR A 12 4.68 -10.85 -5.59
C TYR A 12 3.42 -10.72 -6.45
N ASP A 13 3.62 -10.46 -7.75
CA ASP A 13 2.50 -10.28 -8.69
C ASP A 13 1.68 -11.57 -8.84
N GLU A 14 2.33 -12.74 -8.79
CA GLU A 14 1.68 -14.06 -8.87
C GLU A 14 0.81 -14.37 -7.63
N CYS A 15 1.02 -13.64 -6.53
CA CYS A 15 0.23 -13.81 -5.30
C CYS A 15 -1.16 -13.16 -5.35
N GLY A 16 -1.52 -12.53 -6.48
CA GLY A 16 -2.81 -11.87 -6.69
C GLY A 16 -2.91 -10.49 -6.05
N VAL A 17 -1.77 -9.89 -5.70
CA VAL A 17 -1.70 -8.51 -5.21
C VAL A 17 -2.04 -7.53 -6.34
N ASP A 18 -1.65 -7.84 -7.57
CA ASP A 18 -2.01 -7.09 -8.77
C ASP A 18 -3.53 -6.91 -8.91
N ASP A 19 -4.31 -7.97 -8.71
CA ASP A 19 -5.78 -7.93 -8.77
C ASP A 19 -6.35 -6.98 -7.72
N TYR A 20 -5.76 -6.96 -6.52
CA TYR A 20 -6.15 -6.04 -5.46
C TYR A 20 -5.84 -4.60 -5.84
N SER A 21 -4.60 -4.31 -6.25
CA SER A 21 -4.16 -2.97 -6.68
C SER A 21 -5.02 -2.42 -7.82
N LEU A 22 -5.35 -3.24 -8.82
CA LEU A 22 -6.25 -2.87 -9.91
C LEU A 22 -7.68 -2.61 -9.43
N SER A 23 -8.21 -3.42 -8.51
CA SER A 23 -9.54 -3.23 -7.92
C SER A 23 -9.59 -1.94 -7.07
N PHE A 24 -8.52 -1.68 -6.30
CA PHE A 24 -8.36 -0.47 -5.52
C PHE A 24 -8.35 0.76 -6.43
N GLY A 25 -7.52 0.76 -7.49
CA GLY A 25 -7.42 1.85 -8.47
C GLY A 25 -8.75 2.15 -9.16
N LYS A 26 -9.46 1.11 -9.66
CA LYS A 26 -10.79 1.25 -10.28
C LYS A 26 -11.81 1.88 -9.32
N GLY A 27 -11.85 1.39 -8.09
CA GLY A 27 -12.74 1.94 -7.06
C GLY A 27 -12.41 3.39 -6.71
N MET A 28 -11.14 3.76 -6.77
CA MET A 28 -10.68 5.10 -6.49
C MET A 28 -11.03 6.08 -7.63
N LEU A 29 -10.77 5.73 -8.89
CA LEU A 29 -11.17 6.58 -10.01
C LEU A 29 -12.68 6.82 -10.02
N LYS A 30 -13.47 5.77 -9.76
CA LYS A 30 -14.92 5.91 -9.62
C LYS A 30 -15.31 6.85 -8.47
N TYR A 31 -14.60 6.81 -7.34
CA TYR A 31 -14.83 7.73 -6.22
C TYR A 31 -14.53 9.17 -6.63
N LEU A 32 -13.37 9.42 -7.26
CA LEU A 32 -12.99 10.75 -7.74
C LEU A 32 -14.02 11.33 -8.71
N ASP A 33 -14.47 10.55 -9.69
CA ASP A 33 -15.49 10.97 -10.66
C ASP A 33 -16.84 11.31 -10.01
N LEU A 34 -17.24 10.60 -8.95
CA LEU A 34 -18.53 10.78 -8.30
C LEU A 34 -18.55 11.92 -7.27
N ILE A 35 -17.47 12.07 -6.52
CA ILE A 35 -17.41 12.98 -5.37
C ILE A 35 -16.73 14.29 -5.74
N HIS A 36 -15.82 14.25 -6.71
CA HIS A 36 -15.06 15.41 -7.19
C HIS A 36 -15.20 15.61 -8.71
N PRO A 37 -16.43 15.64 -9.28
CA PRO A 37 -16.65 15.65 -10.73
C PRO A 37 -16.06 16.89 -11.43
N ASP A 38 -15.93 18.00 -10.72
CA ASP A 38 -15.41 19.27 -11.22
C ASP A 38 -13.88 19.42 -11.00
N GLU A 39 -13.24 18.48 -10.29
CA GLU A 39 -11.82 18.51 -10.02
C GLU A 39 -11.06 17.65 -11.04
N SER A 40 -9.87 18.13 -11.43
CA SER A 40 -8.99 17.40 -12.34
C SER A 40 -7.82 16.79 -11.56
N PHE A 41 -7.89 15.50 -11.28
CA PHE A 41 -6.80 14.74 -10.69
C PHE A 41 -5.92 14.16 -11.80
N LYS A 42 -4.78 14.81 -12.07
CA LYS A 42 -3.87 14.47 -13.18
C LYS A 42 -2.52 13.93 -12.73
N LYS A 43 -2.20 14.09 -11.43
CA LYS A 43 -0.88 13.77 -10.91
C LYS A 43 -0.96 13.00 -9.60
N ASN A 44 -0.43 11.79 -9.61
CA ASN A 44 -0.38 10.85 -8.50
C ASN A 44 1.06 10.60 -8.02
N LEU A 45 1.23 10.43 -6.72
CA LEU A 45 2.36 9.73 -6.13
C LEU A 45 1.86 8.48 -5.43
N ASP A 46 2.42 7.32 -5.77
CA ASP A 46 2.13 6.07 -5.09
C ASP A 46 3.28 5.74 -4.13
N ILE A 47 3.03 5.85 -2.84
CA ILE A 47 4.03 5.54 -1.81
C ILE A 47 3.89 4.09 -1.37
N CYS A 48 5.04 3.43 -1.10
CA CYS A 48 5.13 1.99 -0.90
C CYS A 48 4.56 1.23 -2.11
N CYS A 49 4.97 1.65 -3.32
CA CYS A 49 4.34 1.26 -4.58
C CYS A 49 4.59 -0.20 -5.01
N GLY A 50 5.47 -0.94 -4.30
CA GLY A 50 5.84 -2.31 -4.63
C GLY A 50 6.30 -2.46 -6.09
N THR A 51 5.71 -3.40 -6.82
CA THR A 51 6.00 -3.69 -8.24
C THR A 51 5.35 -2.72 -9.23
N GLY A 52 4.73 -1.62 -8.74
CA GLY A 52 4.25 -0.52 -9.54
C GLY A 52 2.93 -0.75 -10.29
N THR A 53 2.18 -1.79 -9.97
CA THR A 53 0.92 -2.13 -10.69
C THR A 53 -0.11 -1.01 -10.62
N LEU A 54 -0.26 -0.37 -9.45
CA LEU A 54 -1.18 0.76 -9.31
C LEU A 54 -0.71 1.99 -10.12
N CYS A 55 0.60 2.27 -10.15
CA CYS A 55 1.17 3.30 -11.02
C CYS A 55 0.87 3.01 -12.50
N GLY A 56 1.07 1.77 -12.96
CA GLY A 56 0.74 1.36 -14.33
C GLY A 56 -0.74 1.61 -14.65
N PHE A 57 -1.63 1.22 -13.75
CA PHE A 57 -3.07 1.46 -13.89
C PHE A 57 -3.40 2.96 -14.02
N PHE A 58 -2.82 3.83 -13.20
CA PHE A 58 -3.06 5.28 -13.29
C PHE A 58 -2.54 5.86 -14.60
N LYS A 59 -1.34 5.47 -15.03
CA LYS A 59 -0.78 5.89 -16.32
C LYS A 59 -1.72 5.53 -17.48
N ASP A 60 -2.25 4.30 -17.49
CA ASP A 60 -3.17 3.83 -18.54
C ASP A 60 -4.51 4.59 -18.54
N ASN A 61 -4.87 5.21 -17.41
CA ASN A 61 -6.02 6.09 -17.28
C ASN A 61 -5.69 7.59 -17.43
N GLY A 62 -4.50 7.92 -17.98
CA GLY A 62 -4.12 9.29 -18.33
C GLY A 62 -3.67 10.15 -17.15
N ILE A 63 -3.28 9.54 -16.02
CA ILE A 63 -2.76 10.20 -14.83
C ILE A 63 -1.23 10.09 -14.83
N LYS A 64 -0.52 11.22 -14.74
CA LYS A 64 0.93 11.22 -14.52
C LYS A 64 1.19 10.64 -13.13
N THR A 65 1.98 9.59 -13.03
CA THR A 65 2.25 8.89 -11.78
C THR A 65 3.74 8.73 -11.55
N LYS A 66 4.14 8.70 -10.28
CA LYS A 66 5.48 8.34 -9.78
C LYS A 66 5.30 7.33 -8.65
N GLY A 67 6.21 6.37 -8.53
CA GLY A 67 6.21 5.39 -7.45
C GLY A 67 7.43 5.53 -6.54
N VAL A 68 7.23 5.33 -5.24
CA VAL A 68 8.31 5.31 -4.23
C VAL A 68 8.16 4.05 -3.39
N ASP A 69 9.24 3.29 -3.23
CA ASP A 69 9.29 2.12 -2.36
C ASP A 69 10.67 2.01 -1.70
N ILE A 70 10.72 1.41 -0.52
CA ILE A 70 11.97 1.18 0.20
C ILE A 70 12.77 0.01 -0.39
N SER A 71 12.09 -0.98 -0.99
CA SER A 71 12.70 -2.18 -1.57
C SER A 71 13.24 -1.90 -2.96
N ASN A 72 14.56 -2.05 -3.10
CA ASN A 72 15.22 -1.92 -4.39
C ASN A 72 14.80 -3.01 -5.38
N GLU A 73 14.49 -4.22 -4.91
CA GLU A 73 14.07 -5.32 -5.77
C GLU A 73 12.64 -5.10 -6.29
N MET A 74 11.72 -4.59 -5.47
CA MET A 74 10.39 -4.15 -5.92
C MET A 74 10.49 -3.07 -7.00
N ILE A 75 11.33 -2.06 -6.79
CA ILE A 75 11.56 -0.99 -7.77
C ILE A 75 12.16 -1.51 -9.09
N LYS A 76 13.08 -2.48 -9.05
CA LYS A 76 13.59 -3.12 -10.27
C LYS A 76 12.49 -3.81 -11.07
N VAL A 77 11.58 -4.52 -10.41
CA VAL A 77 10.42 -5.14 -11.04
C VAL A 77 9.51 -4.06 -11.64
N ALA A 78 9.19 -3.02 -10.88
CA ALA A 78 8.36 -1.90 -11.34
C ALA A 78 8.93 -1.21 -12.58
N GLN A 79 10.23 -0.89 -12.58
CA GLN A 79 10.93 -0.29 -13.71
C GLN A 79 10.94 -1.20 -14.95
N SER A 80 11.05 -2.51 -14.74
CA SER A 80 10.98 -3.49 -15.84
C SER A 80 9.59 -3.57 -16.45
N LYS A 81 8.53 -3.52 -15.61
CA LYS A 81 7.12 -3.58 -16.05
C LYS A 81 6.68 -2.27 -16.72
N TYR A 82 7.13 -1.14 -16.20
CA TYR A 82 6.65 0.20 -16.60
C TYR A 82 7.83 1.16 -16.83
N PRO A 83 8.62 0.98 -17.89
CA PRO A 83 9.87 1.74 -18.12
C PRO A 83 9.66 3.25 -18.31
N ASP A 84 8.44 3.69 -18.63
CA ASP A 84 8.09 5.11 -18.83
C ASP A 84 7.59 5.79 -17.54
N ILE A 85 7.53 5.08 -16.41
CA ILE A 85 7.15 5.64 -15.11
C ILE A 85 8.42 5.83 -14.27
N GLU A 86 8.50 6.96 -13.59
CA GLU A 86 9.58 7.21 -12.63
C GLU A 86 9.32 6.44 -11.34
N PHE A 87 10.28 5.60 -10.95
CA PHE A 87 10.27 4.87 -9.68
C PHE A 87 11.54 5.19 -8.89
N VAL A 88 11.38 5.44 -7.60
CA VAL A 88 12.45 5.85 -6.69
C VAL A 88 12.57 4.88 -5.52
N THR A 89 13.77 4.34 -5.29
CA THR A 89 14.06 3.58 -4.07
C THR A 89 14.32 4.56 -2.93
N CYS A 90 13.38 4.70 -2.00
CA CYS A 90 13.51 5.60 -0.85
C CYS A 90 12.58 5.18 0.29
N ASP A 91 13.05 5.39 1.52
CA ASP A 91 12.21 5.38 2.72
C ASP A 91 11.25 6.58 2.66
N VAL A 92 9.95 6.31 2.60
CA VAL A 92 8.92 7.34 2.44
C VAL A 92 8.91 8.36 3.59
N SER A 93 9.37 7.98 4.79
CA SER A 93 9.52 8.90 5.92
C SER A 93 10.59 9.99 5.68
N LYS A 94 11.46 9.79 4.68
CA LYS A 94 12.57 10.67 4.28
C LYS A 94 12.43 11.22 2.87
N TYR A 95 11.45 10.73 2.12
CA TYR A 95 11.26 11.14 0.73
C TYR A 95 10.86 12.62 0.63
N SER A 96 11.41 13.31 -0.35
CA SER A 96 11.04 14.68 -0.71
C SER A 96 11.02 14.82 -2.23
N ASP A 97 10.18 15.70 -2.74
CA ASP A 97 10.07 16.05 -4.15
C ASP A 97 9.86 17.57 -4.27
N ASP A 98 10.29 18.13 -5.38
CA ASP A 98 10.04 19.53 -5.72
C ASP A 98 8.64 19.73 -6.35
N GLU A 99 7.99 18.63 -6.73
CA GLU A 99 6.65 18.63 -7.30
C GLU A 99 5.58 18.38 -6.23
N THR A 100 4.38 18.92 -6.45
CA THR A 100 3.18 18.55 -5.66
C THR A 100 2.25 17.66 -6.46
N TYR A 101 1.43 16.91 -5.73
CA TYR A 101 0.53 15.90 -6.28
C TYR A 101 -0.93 16.22 -5.98
N ASP A 102 -1.83 15.87 -6.91
CA ASP A 102 -3.27 16.02 -6.72
C ASP A 102 -3.79 15.03 -5.69
N PHE A 103 -3.24 13.82 -5.72
CA PHE A 103 -3.51 12.78 -4.74
C PHE A 103 -2.30 11.87 -4.55
N ILE A 104 -2.19 11.32 -3.34
CA ILE A 104 -1.18 10.35 -2.96
C ILE A 104 -1.89 9.05 -2.57
N THR A 105 -1.38 7.92 -3.03
CA THR A 105 -1.89 6.59 -2.69
C THR A 105 -0.91 5.81 -1.83
N CYS A 106 -1.44 4.95 -0.95
CA CYS A 106 -0.71 3.97 -0.17
C CYS A 106 -1.62 2.74 -0.04
N SER A 107 -1.54 1.83 -1.01
CA SER A 107 -2.46 0.68 -1.11
C SER A 107 -1.86 -0.59 -0.53
N ASP A 108 -2.74 -1.57 -0.29
CA ASP A 108 -2.41 -2.89 0.22
C ASP A 108 -1.77 -2.86 1.61
N ASP A 109 -2.47 -2.16 2.56
CA ASP A 109 -2.05 -2.02 3.95
C ASP A 109 -0.59 -1.53 4.14
N ALA A 110 0.02 -1.02 3.07
CA ALA A 110 1.44 -0.72 3.04
C ALA A 110 1.88 0.29 4.13
N LEU A 111 1.00 1.19 4.57
CA LEU A 111 1.30 2.10 5.68
C LEU A 111 1.55 1.34 7.01
N GLN A 112 0.90 0.18 7.22
CA GLN A 112 1.04 -0.62 8.44
C GLN A 112 2.39 -1.34 8.51
N HIS A 113 3.09 -1.52 7.37
CA HIS A 113 4.46 -2.03 7.33
C HIS A 113 5.50 -1.04 7.91
N ILE A 114 5.12 0.23 8.09
CA ILE A 114 5.91 1.20 8.85
C ILE A 114 5.65 0.95 10.35
N THR A 115 6.37 -0.01 10.92
CA THR A 115 6.11 -0.51 12.29
C THR A 115 6.51 0.45 13.41
N ASN A 116 7.22 1.53 13.09
CA ASN A 116 7.57 2.58 14.04
C ASN A 116 6.60 3.75 13.91
N ILE A 117 5.85 4.04 14.96
CA ILE A 117 4.82 5.08 14.98
C ILE A 117 5.38 6.50 14.69
N ASP A 118 6.64 6.79 15.08
CA ASP A 118 7.26 8.08 14.79
C ASP A 118 7.61 8.21 13.30
N ASP A 119 7.95 7.11 12.64
CA ASP A 119 8.19 7.10 11.19
C ASP A 119 6.87 7.15 10.42
N THR A 120 5.79 6.56 10.93
CA THR A 120 4.43 6.75 10.41
C THR A 120 4.04 8.24 10.45
N LYS A 121 4.25 8.92 11.58
CA LYS A 121 3.99 10.38 11.71
C LYS A 121 4.83 11.21 10.75
N LYS A 122 6.13 10.88 10.58
CA LYS A 122 6.99 11.56 9.59
C LYS A 122 6.48 11.34 8.17
N THR A 123 6.04 10.13 7.86
CA THR A 123 5.43 9.80 6.56
C THR A 123 4.19 10.66 6.31
N ILE A 124 3.25 10.73 7.26
CA ILE A 124 2.06 11.58 7.18
C ILE A 124 2.43 13.05 6.93
N LYS A 125 3.41 13.57 7.67
CA LYS A 125 3.91 14.93 7.49
C LYS A 125 4.52 15.16 6.10
N ASN A 126 5.23 14.18 5.55
CA ASN A 126 5.77 14.27 4.19
C ASN A 126 4.65 14.21 3.14
N VAL A 127 3.67 13.33 3.33
CA VAL A 127 2.47 13.28 2.47
C VAL A 127 1.77 14.64 2.43
N ASN A 128 1.60 15.31 3.58
CA ASN A 128 1.00 16.65 3.62
C ASN A 128 1.79 17.65 2.76
N LYS A 129 3.13 17.68 2.88
CA LYS A 129 3.98 18.61 2.11
C LYS A 129 3.92 18.36 0.61
N LEU A 130 3.79 17.09 0.19
CA LEU A 130 3.78 16.68 -1.20
C LEU A 130 2.41 16.85 -1.87
N LEU A 131 1.33 16.98 -1.10
CA LEU A 131 0.00 17.25 -1.62
C LEU A 131 -0.22 18.75 -1.87
N ARG A 132 -0.86 19.08 -3.00
CA ARG A 132 -1.41 20.41 -3.20
C ARG A 132 -2.50 20.72 -2.15
N PRO A 133 -2.88 21.99 -1.92
CA PRO A 133 -4.08 22.31 -1.16
C PRO A 133 -5.30 21.56 -1.69
N ASN A 134 -6.16 21.07 -0.81
CA ASN A 134 -7.30 20.20 -1.13
C ASN A 134 -6.94 18.87 -1.84
N GLY A 135 -5.68 18.48 -1.89
CA GLY A 135 -5.23 17.19 -2.39
C GLY A 135 -5.68 16.03 -1.48
N LEU A 136 -5.72 14.83 -2.02
CA LEU A 136 -6.24 13.65 -1.32
C LEU A 136 -5.13 12.67 -0.95
N PHE A 137 -5.15 12.18 0.28
CA PHE A 137 -4.39 11.00 0.70
C PHE A 137 -5.34 9.80 0.78
N ILE A 138 -5.07 8.77 -0.01
CA ILE A 138 -5.96 7.62 -0.19
C ILE A 138 -5.19 6.35 0.14
N LEU A 139 -5.68 5.61 1.14
CA LEU A 139 -5.02 4.41 1.63
C LEU A 139 -6.02 3.34 2.06
N ASP A 140 -5.51 2.18 2.36
CA ASP A 140 -6.25 1.15 3.05
C ASP A 140 -5.49 0.59 4.26
N LEU A 141 -6.24 -0.01 5.18
CA LEU A 141 -5.73 -0.66 6.38
C LEU A 141 -6.37 -2.04 6.53
N ASN A 142 -5.59 -3.00 6.96
CA ASN A 142 -6.09 -4.27 7.50
C ASN A 142 -6.83 -4.02 8.81
N ASN A 143 -7.99 -4.66 8.96
CA ASN A 143 -8.64 -4.78 10.25
C ASN A 143 -8.29 -6.14 10.87
N PHE A 144 -7.22 -6.18 11.65
CA PHE A 144 -6.71 -7.41 12.24
C PHE A 144 -7.67 -8.10 13.21
N ASN A 145 -8.64 -7.38 13.78
CA ASN A 145 -9.68 -7.96 14.63
C ASN A 145 -10.69 -8.81 13.83
N LEU A 146 -10.71 -8.67 12.52
CA LEU A 146 -11.62 -9.37 11.61
C LEU A 146 -10.89 -10.32 10.65
N ILE A 147 -9.61 -10.54 10.83
CA ILE A 147 -8.88 -11.60 10.11
C ILE A 147 -9.19 -12.93 10.79
N SER A 148 -9.74 -13.87 10.03
CA SER A 148 -10.30 -15.11 10.54
C SER A 148 -9.43 -16.34 10.32
N PHE A 149 -8.13 -16.18 9.98
CA PHE A 149 -7.24 -17.30 9.76
C PHE A 149 -5.96 -17.20 10.59
N GLU A 150 -5.55 -18.32 11.21
CA GLU A 150 -4.24 -18.48 11.83
C GLU A 150 -3.20 -18.97 10.84
N LYS A 151 -3.62 -19.73 9.83
CA LYS A 151 -2.77 -20.26 8.77
C LYS A 151 -3.52 -20.32 7.43
N ARG A 152 -2.84 -19.90 6.36
CA ARG A 152 -3.37 -19.91 5.01
C ARG A 152 -2.33 -20.47 4.03
N ASN A 153 -2.81 -21.25 3.05
CA ASN A 153 -2.03 -21.70 1.91
C ASN A 153 -2.52 -20.98 0.64
N LYS A 154 -1.58 -20.49 -0.16
CA LYS A 154 -1.83 -19.94 -1.49
C LYS A 154 -1.00 -20.74 -2.49
N SER A 155 -1.68 -21.54 -3.32
CA SER A 155 -1.05 -22.18 -4.47
C SER A 155 -0.81 -21.14 -5.56
N LEU A 156 0.38 -21.10 -6.13
CA LEU A 156 0.73 -20.30 -7.30
C LEU A 156 0.55 -21.15 -8.58
N ASP A 157 0.97 -22.41 -8.52
CA ASP A 157 0.77 -23.44 -9.56
C ASP A 157 0.81 -24.85 -8.94
N GLU A 158 1.08 -25.89 -9.76
CA GLU A 158 1.13 -27.28 -9.32
C GLU A 158 2.32 -27.58 -8.39
N THR A 159 3.40 -26.79 -8.48
CA THR A 159 4.68 -27.02 -7.78
C THR A 159 4.97 -25.97 -6.72
N ARG A 160 4.43 -24.73 -6.86
CA ARG A 160 4.78 -23.58 -6.04
C ARG A 160 3.62 -23.13 -5.14
N ARG A 161 3.92 -22.85 -3.89
CA ARG A 161 2.96 -22.33 -2.92
C ARG A 161 3.59 -21.43 -1.87
N LEU A 162 2.75 -20.54 -1.35
CA LEU A 162 3.03 -19.76 -0.16
C LEU A 162 2.20 -20.26 1.02
N VAL A 163 2.80 -20.25 2.19
CA VAL A 163 2.12 -20.53 3.46
C VAL A 163 2.26 -19.31 4.34
N TYR A 164 1.13 -18.74 4.72
CA TYR A 164 1.06 -17.61 5.64
C TYR A 164 0.63 -18.11 7.00
N GLN A 165 1.31 -17.68 8.05
CA GLN A 165 0.92 -17.92 9.43
C GLN A 165 0.92 -16.60 10.18
N LEU A 166 -0.20 -16.29 10.83
CA LEU A 166 -0.39 -15.01 11.51
C LEU A 166 -0.30 -15.22 13.00
N HIS A 167 0.45 -14.34 13.67
CA HIS A 167 0.47 -14.23 15.13
C HIS A 167 0.64 -12.77 15.56
N ARG A 168 0.33 -12.49 16.83
CA ARG A 168 0.45 -11.13 17.39
C ARG A 168 1.62 -11.06 18.35
N GLU A 169 2.38 -9.97 18.26
CA GLU A 169 3.47 -9.62 19.16
C GLU A 169 3.30 -8.18 19.63
N ASN A 170 2.71 -7.97 20.81
CA ASN A 170 2.38 -6.63 21.33
C ASN A 170 1.45 -5.85 20.38
N GLU A 171 1.91 -4.69 19.89
CA GLU A 171 1.19 -3.82 18.95
C GLU A 171 1.45 -4.21 17.48
N LEU A 172 2.20 -5.29 17.24
CA LEU A 172 2.51 -5.75 15.92
C LEU A 172 1.76 -7.04 15.59
N VAL A 173 1.38 -7.15 14.33
CA VAL A 173 0.93 -8.40 13.74
C VAL A 173 2.05 -8.92 12.85
N CYS A 174 2.43 -10.17 13.05
CA CYS A 174 3.45 -10.84 12.28
C CYS A 174 2.82 -11.84 11.31
N TYR A 175 3.11 -11.70 10.04
CA TYR A 175 2.90 -12.74 9.04
C TYR A 175 4.22 -13.49 8.83
N ASN A 176 4.30 -14.72 9.30
CA ASN A 176 5.35 -15.64 8.87
C ASN A 176 4.98 -16.18 7.49
N VAL A 177 5.79 -15.89 6.49
CA VAL A 177 5.58 -16.29 5.09
C VAL A 177 6.63 -17.31 4.69
N LYS A 178 6.19 -18.46 4.19
CA LYS A 178 7.04 -19.55 3.70
C LYS A 178 6.75 -19.80 2.23
N TYR A 179 7.79 -19.86 1.42
CA TYR A 179 7.68 -20.22 0.01
C TYR A 179 8.25 -21.61 -0.23
N TYR A 180 7.46 -22.42 -0.91
CA TYR A 180 7.80 -23.79 -1.28
C TYR A 180 7.75 -23.96 -2.78
N GLU A 181 8.72 -24.72 -3.30
CA GLU A 181 8.72 -25.23 -4.67
C GLU A 181 9.06 -26.73 -4.64
N ASN A 182 8.25 -27.57 -5.34
CA ASN A 182 8.35 -29.02 -5.31
C ASN A 182 8.41 -29.61 -3.87
N ASP A 183 7.62 -29.06 -2.96
CA ASP A 183 7.59 -29.37 -1.52
C ASP A 183 8.87 -29.04 -0.73
N GLU A 184 9.89 -28.44 -1.37
CA GLU A 184 11.08 -27.92 -0.71
C GLU A 184 10.84 -26.48 -0.23
N LEU A 185 11.22 -26.19 1.03
CA LEU A 185 11.19 -24.83 1.57
C LEU A 185 12.38 -24.05 1.02
N LEU A 186 12.10 -23.05 0.18
CA LEU A 186 13.15 -22.20 -0.40
C LEU A 186 13.50 -20.99 0.47
N TRP A 187 12.47 -20.34 1.07
CA TRP A 187 12.69 -19.26 2.00
C TRP A 187 11.55 -19.12 3.01
N GLU A 188 11.86 -18.52 4.14
CA GLU A 188 10.93 -18.18 5.22
C GLU A 188 11.27 -16.80 5.78
N ASN A 189 10.29 -15.93 5.88
CA ASN A 189 10.45 -14.57 6.36
C ASN A 189 9.27 -14.13 7.25
N ASN A 190 9.52 -13.14 8.11
CA ASN A 190 8.51 -12.50 8.94
C ASN A 190 8.23 -11.08 8.44
N VAL A 191 6.99 -10.80 8.13
CA VAL A 191 6.46 -9.47 7.83
C VAL A 191 5.78 -8.95 9.07
N PHE A 192 6.14 -7.75 9.50
CA PHE A 192 5.50 -7.10 10.63
C PHE A 192 4.65 -5.93 10.16
N GLU A 193 3.46 -5.82 10.72
CA GLU A 193 2.54 -4.72 10.49
C GLU A 193 2.10 -4.13 11.82
N LEU A 194 1.98 -2.81 11.86
CA LEU A 194 1.45 -2.07 13.00
C LEU A 194 -0.07 -2.27 13.09
N ASP A 195 -0.58 -2.77 14.24
CA ASP A 195 -2.02 -2.88 14.49
C ASP A 195 -2.57 -1.53 14.93
N ILE A 196 -2.71 -0.63 13.98
CA ILE A 196 -3.25 0.71 14.18
C ILE A 196 -4.73 0.75 13.80
N SER A 197 -5.56 1.31 14.65
CA SER A 197 -6.98 1.55 14.37
C SER A 197 -7.21 2.73 13.43
N VAL A 198 -8.38 2.77 12.79
CA VAL A 198 -8.80 3.91 11.97
C VAL A 198 -8.85 5.19 12.79
N ASP A 199 -9.30 5.11 14.06
CA ASP A 199 -9.41 6.28 14.94
C ASP A 199 -8.04 6.86 15.30
N GLU A 200 -7.06 6.01 15.64
CA GLU A 200 -5.68 6.43 15.93
C GLU A 200 -5.02 7.05 14.70
N LEU A 201 -5.14 6.41 13.53
CA LEU A 201 -4.62 6.98 12.30
C LEU A 201 -5.30 8.31 11.94
N THR A 202 -6.63 8.39 12.10
CA THR A 202 -7.40 9.62 11.85
C THR A 202 -6.92 10.74 12.75
N GLN A 203 -6.65 10.47 14.03
CA GLN A 203 -6.11 11.49 14.93
C GLN A 203 -4.74 11.99 14.46
N MET A 204 -3.82 11.12 14.06
CA MET A 204 -2.51 11.53 13.55
C MET A 204 -2.63 12.37 12.26
N LEU A 205 -3.55 12.01 11.38
CA LEU A 205 -3.79 12.75 10.14
C LEU A 205 -4.44 14.11 10.42
N ASN A 206 -5.38 14.19 11.36
CA ASN A 206 -5.98 15.46 11.76
C ASN A 206 -4.94 16.42 12.36
N ASP A 207 -4.00 15.90 13.16
CA ASP A 207 -2.91 16.68 13.75
C ASP A 207 -1.97 17.31 12.69
N GLU A 208 -1.93 16.71 11.49
CA GLU A 208 -1.15 17.18 10.34
C GLU A 208 -2.02 17.85 9.26
N GLY A 209 -3.22 18.33 9.58
CA GLY A 209 -4.07 19.13 8.69
C GLY A 209 -4.83 18.33 7.64
N PHE A 210 -5.22 17.10 7.94
CA PHE A 210 -6.11 16.31 7.09
C PHE A 210 -7.50 16.18 7.72
N ILE A 211 -8.51 16.00 6.90
CA ILE A 211 -9.87 15.66 7.31
C ILE A 211 -10.29 14.37 6.65
N LEU A 212 -10.84 13.43 7.42
CA LEU A 212 -11.41 12.20 6.87
C LEU A 212 -12.64 12.52 6.02
N GLU A 213 -12.57 12.27 4.71
CA GLU A 213 -13.64 12.52 3.76
C GLU A 213 -14.49 11.27 3.50
N SER A 214 -13.86 10.09 3.48
CA SER A 214 -14.55 8.83 3.25
C SER A 214 -13.90 7.69 4.02
N CYS A 215 -14.75 6.82 4.59
CA CYS A 215 -14.36 5.58 5.22
C CYS A 215 -15.30 4.47 4.74
N SER A 216 -14.78 3.43 4.12
CA SER A 216 -15.56 2.29 3.64
C SER A 216 -14.85 0.97 3.92
N GLN A 217 -15.61 -0.11 3.97
CA GLN A 217 -15.06 -1.44 4.21
C GLN A 217 -15.06 -2.28 2.95
N HIS A 218 -13.98 -3.02 2.75
CA HIS A 218 -13.83 -4.00 1.70
C HIS A 218 -13.58 -5.37 2.27
N PHE A 219 -14.02 -6.41 1.53
CA PHE A 219 -13.63 -7.78 1.79
C PHE A 219 -12.62 -8.22 0.73
N PHE A 220 -11.56 -8.84 1.18
CA PHE A 220 -10.52 -9.42 0.35
C PHE A 220 -10.37 -10.92 0.65
N PHE A 221 -9.83 -11.71 -0.29
CA PHE A 221 -9.63 -13.15 -0.14
C PHE A 221 -10.87 -13.90 0.39
N GLU A 222 -11.90 -14.07 -0.45
CA GLU A 222 -13.10 -14.83 -0.10
C GLU A 222 -13.78 -14.39 1.22
N LYS A 223 -13.67 -13.07 1.53
CA LYS A 223 -14.18 -12.45 2.77
C LYS A 223 -13.40 -12.79 4.04
N GLN A 224 -12.18 -13.35 3.92
CA GLN A 224 -11.35 -13.67 5.08
C GLN A 224 -10.55 -12.49 5.63
N ILE A 225 -10.28 -11.49 4.80
CA ILE A 225 -9.63 -10.24 5.20
C ILE A 225 -10.60 -9.09 4.97
N LYS A 226 -10.75 -8.24 5.98
CA LYS A 226 -11.54 -7.02 5.91
C LYS A 226 -10.60 -5.84 6.01
N LYS A 227 -10.61 -5.02 4.96
CA LYS A 227 -9.81 -3.79 4.90
C LYS A 227 -10.72 -2.57 4.99
N TRP A 228 -10.20 -1.51 5.61
CA TRP A 228 -10.74 -0.18 5.54
C TRP A 228 -10.12 0.55 4.36
N LYS A 229 -10.93 1.17 3.53
CA LYS A 229 -10.50 2.14 2.52
C LYS A 229 -10.82 3.54 3.02
N LEU A 230 -9.79 4.38 3.08
CA LEU A 230 -9.83 5.68 3.70
C LEU A 230 -9.42 6.74 2.68
N VAL A 231 -10.15 7.85 2.66
CA VAL A 231 -9.81 9.04 1.88
C VAL A 231 -9.75 10.21 2.84
N TYR A 232 -8.59 10.85 2.88
CA TYR A 232 -8.35 12.05 3.66
C TYR A 232 -8.08 13.22 2.72
N LYS A 233 -8.69 14.36 3.00
CA LYS A 233 -8.48 15.61 2.28
C LYS A 233 -7.55 16.50 3.07
N LYS A 234 -6.50 17.04 2.42
CA LYS A 234 -5.65 18.08 3.00
C LYS A 234 -6.43 19.37 3.14
N THR A 235 -6.36 20.03 4.31
CA THR A 235 -6.92 21.35 4.52
C THR A 235 -6.10 22.44 3.84
N ASP A 236 -6.69 23.63 3.68
CA ASP A 236 -6.05 24.77 2.99
C ASP A 236 -5.08 25.58 3.88
N ASP A 237 -4.86 25.16 5.13
CA ASP A 237 -4.02 25.87 6.12
C ASP A 237 -2.52 25.67 5.91
#